data_74e9f18cb457e5654d3bca11b45b743d
#
_entry.id   74e9f18cb457e5654d3bca11b45b743d
#
_cell.length_a   1.000
_cell.length_b   1.000
_cell.length_c   1.000
_cell.angle_alpha   90.00
_cell.angle_beta   90.00
_cell.angle_gamma   90.00
#
_symmetry.space_group_name_H-M   'P 1'
#
loop_
_entity.id
_entity.type
_entity.pdbx_description
1 polymer ?
#
loop_
_entity_poly.entity_id
_entity_poly.type
_entity_poly.pdbx_seq_one_letter_code
_entity_poly.pdbx_strand_id
1 'polypeptide(L)'
;PVKWYKNSYGGRFAVYRIADCVPMREKRPLTSKQQLAGQRLSVLSRLNSTSGRMARQAYDWLSLAPLFLDTETTGLDNTAEALEIGLTDAAGQVVFETRLKPTVAIGAHAAAVHGISEHALCGAPSRTDVA
;
A
#
# COMPACT_ATOMS: atom_id res chain seq x y z
N PRO A 1 -35.95 -6.31 24.50
CA PRO A 1 -35.78 -6.25 23.04
C PRO A 1 -36.93 -6.97 22.33
N VAL A 2 -37.36 -6.44 21.19
CA VAL A 2 -38.42 -7.06 20.39
C VAL A 2 -37.83 -8.22 19.57
N LYS A 3 -36.58 -8.09 19.13
CA LYS A 3 -35.90 -9.10 18.33
C LYS A 3 -34.39 -8.97 18.41
N TRP A 4 -33.69 -10.10 18.27
CA TRP A 4 -32.23 -10.16 18.17
C TRP A 4 -31.82 -10.48 16.73
N TYR A 5 -30.82 -9.78 16.24
CA TYR A 5 -30.21 -10.00 14.93
C TYR A 5 -28.73 -10.31 15.06
N LYS A 6 -28.18 -11.00 14.08
CA LYS A 6 -26.73 -11.16 13.91
C LYS A 6 -26.27 -10.22 12.80
N ASN A 7 -25.15 -9.57 12.98
CA ASN A 7 -24.48 -8.84 11.91
C ASN A 7 -23.56 -9.78 11.10
N SER A 8 -23.06 -9.31 9.97
CA SER A 8 -22.13 -10.04 9.11
C SER A 8 -20.80 -10.41 9.78
N TYR A 9 -20.46 -9.79 10.89
CA TYR A 9 -19.23 -10.03 11.67
C TYR A 9 -19.45 -10.98 12.87
N GLY A 10 -20.59 -11.64 12.93
CA GLY A 10 -20.92 -12.58 14.00
C GLY A 10 -21.39 -11.96 15.32
N GLY A 11 -21.43 -10.64 15.42
CA GLY A 11 -21.99 -9.94 16.59
C GLY A 11 -23.50 -10.02 16.64
N ARG A 12 -24.08 -9.99 17.87
CA ARG A 12 -25.52 -9.94 18.08
C ARG A 12 -25.95 -8.56 18.56
N PHE A 13 -27.04 -8.03 18.02
CA PHE A 13 -27.65 -6.79 18.49
C PHE A 13 -29.16 -6.95 18.68
N ALA A 14 -29.67 -6.19 19.63
CA ALA A 14 -31.08 -6.19 19.98
C ALA A 14 -31.79 -4.99 19.33
N VAL A 15 -33.00 -5.22 18.87
CA VAL A 15 -33.90 -4.16 18.36
C VAL A 15 -35.01 -3.91 19.36
N TYR A 16 -35.33 -2.64 19.61
CA TYR A 16 -36.36 -2.17 20.50
C TYR A 16 -37.41 -1.37 19.72
N ARG A 17 -38.64 -1.31 20.21
CA ARG A 17 -39.63 -0.35 19.70
C ARG A 17 -39.24 1.05 20.15
N ILE A 18 -39.46 2.05 19.29
CA ILE A 18 -39.16 3.44 19.63
C ILE A 18 -39.92 3.87 20.89
N ALA A 19 -41.17 3.40 21.04
CA ALA A 19 -42.00 3.68 22.23
C ALA A 19 -41.44 3.13 23.54
N ASP A 20 -40.58 2.09 23.46
CA ASP A 20 -39.94 1.48 24.64
C ASP A 20 -38.56 2.10 24.91
N CYS A 21 -38.12 3.07 24.11
CA CYS A 21 -36.85 3.73 24.27
C CYS A 21 -36.98 4.93 25.19
N VAL A 22 -36.11 5.02 26.19
CA VAL A 22 -36.00 6.19 27.04
C VAL A 22 -35.00 7.17 26.42
N PRO A 23 -35.27 8.47 26.31
CA PRO A 23 -34.31 9.44 25.81
C PRO A 23 -32.99 9.34 26.59
N MET A 24 -31.88 9.31 25.85
CA MET A 24 -30.56 9.34 26.49
C MET A 24 -30.42 10.64 27.32
N ARG A 25 -29.89 10.51 28.54
CA ARG A 25 -29.50 11.68 29.32
C ARG A 25 -28.58 12.56 28.48
N GLU A 26 -28.79 13.86 28.48
CA GLU A 26 -27.87 14.80 27.87
C GLU A 26 -26.44 14.57 28.38
N LYS A 27 -25.51 14.42 27.43
CA LYS A 27 -24.11 14.24 27.78
C LYS A 27 -23.57 15.53 28.35
N ARG A 28 -23.05 15.48 29.55
CA ARG A 28 -22.33 16.63 30.11
C ARG A 28 -21.14 16.96 29.21
N PRO A 29 -20.84 18.26 28.97
CA PRO A 29 -19.64 18.64 28.24
C PRO A 29 -18.40 18.08 28.96
N LEU A 30 -17.44 17.61 28.17
CA LEU A 30 -16.19 17.09 28.70
C LEU A 30 -15.40 18.22 29.38
N THR A 31 -14.80 17.95 30.51
CA THR A 31 -13.84 18.86 31.13
C THR A 31 -12.57 18.96 30.25
N SER A 32 -11.84 20.06 30.37
CA SER A 32 -10.57 20.25 29.64
C SER A 32 -9.59 19.09 29.85
N LYS A 33 -9.53 18.55 31.09
CA LYS A 33 -8.70 17.36 31.40
C LYS A 33 -9.15 16.11 30.64
N GLN A 34 -10.48 15.89 30.54
CA GLN A 34 -11.03 14.75 29.79
C GLN A 34 -10.83 14.92 28.28
N GLN A 35 -10.96 16.12 27.74
CA GLN A 35 -10.68 16.42 26.34
C GLN A 35 -9.22 16.14 26.01
N LEU A 36 -8.29 16.60 26.84
CA LEU A 36 -6.86 16.38 26.66
C LEU A 36 -6.49 14.88 26.75
N ALA A 37 -7.09 14.16 27.73
CA ALA A 37 -6.89 12.72 27.84
C ALA A 37 -7.42 11.96 26.60
N GLY A 38 -8.60 12.35 26.09
CA GLY A 38 -9.16 11.78 24.87
C GLY A 38 -8.29 12.02 23.64
N GLN A 39 -7.73 13.22 23.49
CA GLN A 39 -6.79 13.55 22.41
C GLN A 39 -5.53 12.69 22.49
N ARG A 40 -4.93 12.57 23.68
CA ARG A 40 -3.73 11.71 23.87
C ARG A 40 -4.02 10.25 23.53
N LEU A 41 -5.13 9.70 23.97
CA LEU A 41 -5.55 8.32 23.64
C LEU A 41 -5.78 8.15 22.13
N SER A 42 -6.37 9.12 21.46
CA SER A 42 -6.57 9.11 20.02
C SER A 42 -5.24 9.08 19.26
N VAL A 43 -4.26 9.89 19.66
CA VAL A 43 -2.91 9.90 19.06
C VAL A 43 -2.22 8.55 19.27
N LEU A 44 -2.22 8.03 20.50
CA LEU A 44 -1.62 6.73 20.81
C LEU A 44 -2.28 5.59 20.03
N SER A 45 -3.60 5.61 19.89
CA SER A 45 -4.34 4.63 19.09
C SER A 45 -3.93 4.67 17.62
N ARG A 46 -3.77 5.87 17.05
CA ARG A 46 -3.29 6.04 15.66
C ARG A 46 -1.87 5.51 15.49
N LEU A 47 -0.95 5.87 16.39
CA LEU A 47 0.45 5.41 16.35
C LEU A 47 0.57 3.89 16.47
N ASN A 48 -0.29 3.26 17.26
CA ASN A 48 -0.30 1.81 17.47
C ASN A 48 -1.17 1.05 16.44
N SER A 49 -1.91 1.75 15.58
CA SER A 49 -2.65 1.13 14.48
C SER A 49 -1.69 0.50 13.46
N THR A 50 -2.21 -0.39 12.62
CA THR A 50 -1.44 -0.99 11.52
C THR A 50 -0.83 0.09 10.63
N SER A 51 -1.63 1.09 10.22
CA SER A 51 -1.16 2.21 9.41
C SER A 51 -0.08 3.04 10.11
N GLY A 52 -0.21 3.30 11.42
CA GLY A 52 0.79 4.03 12.19
C GLY A 52 2.13 3.29 12.31
N ARG A 53 2.08 1.96 12.49
CA ARG A 53 3.28 1.12 12.49
C ARG A 53 3.95 1.08 11.12
N MET A 54 3.16 0.92 10.05
CA MET A 54 3.69 0.93 8.68
C MET A 54 4.31 2.28 8.32
N ALA A 55 3.67 3.39 8.69
CA ALA A 55 4.23 4.72 8.46
C ALA A 55 5.57 4.93 9.19
N ARG A 56 5.69 4.44 10.43
CA ARG A 56 6.96 4.48 11.18
C ARG A 56 8.02 3.64 10.49
N GLN A 57 7.68 2.42 10.09
CA GLN A 57 8.61 1.53 9.38
C GLN A 57 9.08 2.14 8.05
N ALA A 58 8.17 2.77 7.29
CA ALA A 58 8.53 3.49 6.07
C ALA A 58 9.49 4.67 6.36
N TYR A 59 9.24 5.42 7.44
CA TYR A 59 10.13 6.48 7.88
C TYR A 59 11.52 5.96 8.26
N ASP A 60 11.57 4.84 9.00
CA ASP A 60 12.83 4.20 9.39
C ASP A 60 13.60 3.73 8.13
N TRP A 61 12.90 3.14 7.14
CA TRP A 61 13.52 2.76 5.87
C TRP A 61 14.07 3.97 5.09
N LEU A 62 13.31 5.06 5.01
CA LEU A 62 13.76 6.27 4.33
C LEU A 62 15.03 6.88 4.98
N SER A 63 15.17 6.74 6.31
CA SER A 63 16.37 7.20 7.03
C SER A 63 17.64 6.41 6.70
N LEU A 64 17.50 5.22 6.10
CA LEU A 64 18.60 4.37 5.65
C LEU A 64 19.06 4.69 4.22
N ALA A 65 18.54 5.76 3.60
CA ALA A 65 18.79 6.12 2.21
C ALA A 65 18.58 4.95 1.23
N PRO A 66 17.36 4.36 1.17
CA PRO A 66 17.09 3.20 0.35
C PRO A 66 17.16 3.54 -1.13
N LEU A 67 17.47 2.54 -1.93
CA LEU A 67 17.22 2.56 -3.37
C LEU A 67 15.90 1.85 -3.67
N PHE A 68 15.13 2.43 -4.59
CA PHE A 68 13.89 1.85 -5.09
C PHE A 68 14.19 1.22 -6.46
N LEU A 69 13.92 -0.07 -6.54
CA LEU A 69 14.05 -0.85 -7.78
C LEU A 69 12.68 -0.98 -8.44
N ASP A 70 12.64 -0.69 -9.71
CA ASP A 70 11.52 -0.97 -10.59
C ASP A 70 11.98 -1.73 -11.83
N THR A 71 11.13 -2.61 -12.38
CA THR A 71 11.48 -3.42 -13.56
C THR A 71 10.28 -3.61 -14.47
N GLU A 72 10.52 -3.47 -15.78
CA GLU A 72 9.59 -3.93 -16.79
C GLU A 72 10.01 -5.30 -17.31
N THR A 73 9.05 -6.16 -17.61
CA THR A 73 9.32 -7.56 -17.94
C THR A 73 8.54 -8.02 -19.18
N THR A 74 9.00 -9.12 -19.81
CA THR A 74 8.31 -9.74 -20.95
C THR A 74 6.94 -10.32 -20.61
N GLY A 75 6.64 -10.55 -19.33
CA GLY A 75 5.39 -11.14 -18.84
C GLY A 75 5.42 -11.36 -17.34
N LEU A 76 4.47 -12.15 -16.82
CA LEU A 76 4.30 -12.42 -15.37
C LEU A 76 4.54 -13.91 -15.02
N ASP A 77 4.95 -14.72 -15.96
CA ASP A 77 5.20 -16.14 -15.73
C ASP A 77 6.66 -16.41 -15.29
N ASN A 78 6.95 -17.67 -14.97
CA ASN A 78 8.26 -18.08 -14.48
C ASN A 78 9.38 -18.01 -15.53
N THR A 79 9.05 -17.75 -16.79
CA THR A 79 10.00 -17.59 -17.90
C THR A 79 10.18 -16.13 -18.30
N ALA A 80 9.48 -15.21 -17.62
CA ALA A 80 9.57 -13.79 -17.90
C ALA A 80 10.97 -13.25 -17.62
N GLU A 81 11.44 -12.38 -18.51
CA GLU A 81 12.75 -11.73 -18.46
C GLU A 81 12.59 -10.22 -18.27
N ALA A 82 13.53 -9.59 -17.59
CA ALA A 82 13.56 -8.14 -17.43
C ALA A 82 13.89 -7.47 -18.78
N LEU A 83 13.15 -6.40 -19.09
CA LEU A 83 13.32 -5.52 -20.26
C LEU A 83 13.93 -4.18 -19.90
N GLU A 84 13.58 -3.69 -18.73
CA GLU A 84 14.09 -2.43 -18.19
C GLU A 84 14.29 -2.58 -16.68
N ILE A 85 15.37 -2.00 -16.18
CA ILE A 85 15.69 -1.94 -14.75
C ILE A 85 15.96 -0.48 -14.42
N GLY A 86 15.22 0.05 -13.47
CA GLY A 86 15.40 1.40 -12.93
C GLY A 86 15.71 1.36 -11.45
N LEU A 87 16.68 2.13 -11.00
CA LEU A 87 16.98 2.39 -9.60
C LEU A 87 16.91 3.88 -9.33
N THR A 88 16.13 4.27 -8.35
CA THR A 88 16.04 5.66 -7.88
C THR A 88 16.35 5.75 -6.40
N ASP A 89 16.86 6.88 -5.97
CA ASP A 89 17.03 7.18 -4.56
C ASP A 89 15.72 7.69 -3.91
N ALA A 90 15.78 7.97 -2.61
CA ALA A 90 14.64 8.50 -1.85
C ALA A 90 14.21 9.93 -2.26
N ALA A 91 15.03 10.65 -3.03
CA ALA A 91 14.70 11.96 -3.58
C ALA A 91 14.09 11.85 -5.00
N GLY A 92 13.97 10.63 -5.54
CA GLY A 92 13.48 10.39 -6.89
C GLY A 92 14.54 10.62 -7.97
N GLN A 93 15.83 10.71 -7.59
CA GLN A 93 16.91 10.82 -8.58
C GLN A 93 17.23 9.44 -9.14
N VAL A 94 17.33 9.35 -10.45
CA VAL A 94 17.74 8.11 -11.13
C VAL A 94 19.22 7.85 -10.83
N VAL A 95 19.49 6.74 -10.17
CA VAL A 95 20.84 6.25 -9.83
C VAL A 95 21.37 5.33 -10.92
N PHE A 96 20.48 4.52 -11.46
CA PHE A 96 20.79 3.58 -12.54
C PHE A 96 19.55 3.33 -13.37
N GLU A 97 19.73 3.23 -14.68
CA GLU A 97 18.68 2.84 -15.62
C GLU A 97 19.32 2.09 -16.78
N THR A 98 18.75 0.97 -17.18
CA THR A 98 19.19 0.23 -18.35
C THR A 98 18.05 -0.57 -18.96
N ARG A 99 18.10 -0.73 -20.27
CA ARG A 99 17.27 -1.69 -21.01
C ARG A 99 18.06 -2.94 -21.31
N LEU A 100 17.36 -4.07 -21.38
CA LEU A 100 17.92 -5.37 -21.61
C LEU A 100 17.24 -6.01 -22.82
N LYS A 101 18.04 -6.71 -23.64
CA LYS A 101 17.52 -7.50 -24.74
C LYS A 101 17.07 -8.88 -24.22
N PRO A 102 15.76 -9.20 -24.29
CA PRO A 102 15.27 -10.49 -23.85
C PRO A 102 15.61 -11.60 -24.86
N THR A 103 15.59 -12.83 -24.38
CA THR A 103 15.71 -14.05 -25.22
C THR A 103 14.36 -14.65 -25.57
N VAL A 104 13.28 -14.19 -24.88
CA VAL A 104 11.89 -14.61 -25.11
C VAL A 104 11.07 -13.45 -25.66
N ALA A 105 9.99 -13.76 -26.37
CA ALA A 105 9.10 -12.74 -26.94
C ALA A 105 8.38 -11.93 -25.83
N ILE A 106 8.14 -10.65 -26.09
CA ILE A 106 7.36 -9.79 -25.20
C ILE A 106 5.88 -10.16 -25.31
N GLY A 107 5.25 -10.52 -24.20
CA GLY A 107 3.82 -10.79 -24.16
C GLY A 107 2.99 -9.57 -24.55
N ALA A 108 1.94 -9.77 -25.34
CA ALA A 108 1.09 -8.66 -25.82
C ALA A 108 0.50 -7.82 -24.65
N HIS A 109 0.15 -8.45 -23.54
CA HIS A 109 -0.36 -7.75 -22.35
C HIS A 109 0.74 -6.90 -21.69
N ALA A 110 1.94 -7.44 -21.55
CA ALA A 110 3.08 -6.72 -21.00
C ALA A 110 3.42 -5.49 -21.86
N ALA A 111 3.55 -5.69 -23.18
CA ALA A 111 3.78 -4.61 -24.14
C ALA A 111 2.71 -3.51 -24.08
N ALA A 112 1.44 -3.88 -23.85
CA ALA A 112 0.35 -2.90 -23.69
C ALA A 112 0.45 -2.10 -22.39
N VAL A 113 1.07 -2.64 -21.33
CA VAL A 113 1.24 -1.96 -20.03
C VAL A 113 2.42 -0.98 -20.07
N HIS A 114 3.62 -1.45 -20.41
CA HIS A 114 4.85 -0.65 -20.35
C HIS A 114 5.21 0.06 -21.67
N GLY A 115 4.59 -0.32 -22.81
CA GLY A 115 4.83 0.31 -24.11
C GLY A 115 6.19 0.02 -24.75
N ILE A 116 7.01 -0.88 -24.18
CA ILE A 116 8.31 -1.25 -24.73
C ILE A 116 8.10 -2.26 -25.84
N SER A 117 8.64 -1.93 -27.03
CA SER A 117 8.61 -2.83 -28.20
C SER A 117 9.97 -3.51 -28.39
N GLU A 118 9.98 -4.64 -29.09
CA GLU A 118 11.24 -5.32 -29.47
C GLU A 118 12.18 -4.40 -30.25
N HIS A 119 11.63 -3.50 -31.08
CA HIS A 119 12.42 -2.51 -31.81
C HIS A 119 13.14 -1.53 -30.88
N ALA A 120 12.53 -1.14 -29.78
CA ALA A 120 13.14 -0.24 -28.79
C ALA A 120 14.32 -0.89 -28.04
N LEU A 121 14.43 -2.21 -28.09
CA LEU A 121 15.49 -3.00 -27.46
C LEU A 121 16.58 -3.44 -28.46
N CYS A 122 16.48 -2.99 -29.73
CA CYS A 122 17.44 -3.30 -30.75
C CYS A 122 18.77 -2.60 -30.43
N GLY A 123 19.75 -3.29 -29.92
CA GLY A 123 21.03 -2.74 -29.46
C GLY A 123 21.17 -2.64 -27.94
N ALA A 124 20.12 -2.99 -27.19
CA ALA A 124 20.24 -3.15 -25.75
C ALA A 124 21.17 -4.33 -25.41
N PRO A 125 21.96 -4.24 -24.33
CA PRO A 125 22.81 -5.33 -23.87
C PRO A 125 21.98 -6.54 -23.45
N SER A 126 22.57 -7.70 -23.49
CA SER A 126 21.97 -8.89 -22.90
C SER A 126 22.10 -8.86 -21.37
N ARG A 127 21.32 -9.68 -20.67
CA ARG A 127 21.42 -9.81 -19.22
C ARG A 127 22.84 -10.20 -18.75
N THR A 128 23.57 -10.98 -19.55
CA THR A 128 24.94 -11.40 -19.22
C THR A 128 25.98 -10.30 -19.39
N ASP A 129 25.67 -9.24 -20.13
CA ASP A 129 26.57 -8.11 -20.33
C ASP A 129 26.48 -7.06 -19.22
N VAL A 130 25.46 -7.14 -18.38
CA VAL A 130 25.17 -6.18 -17.30
C VAL A 130 25.32 -6.82 -15.91
N ALA A 131 25.52 -8.14 -15.81
CA ALA A 131 25.64 -8.91 -14.56
C ALA A 131 27.03 -8.80 -13.92
#